data_58698c0cd6f3185489b6440857186ef7
#
_entry.id   58698c0cd6f3185489b6440857186ef7
#
_cell.length_a   1.000
_cell.length_b   1.000
_cell.length_c   1.000
_cell.angle_alpha   90.00
_cell.angle_beta   90.00
_cell.angle_gamma   90.00
#
_symmetry.space_group_name_H-M   'P 1'
#
loop_
_entity.id
_entity.type
_entity.pdbx_description
1 polymer ?
#
loop_
_entity_poly.entity_id
_entity_poly.type
_entity_poly.pdbx_seq_one_letter_code
_entity_poly.pdbx_strand_id
1 'polypeptide(L)'
;LVLAIQIALWLDQGVVSWMRHLMYSPNTSKNPVTMVIAGLLLRMMLWTMMLLSILANVGVNITALVASLGVGGIAIALAVQTILSDVFASLSIGFDKPFEIGDFVVFGDVAGTIEHIGLKTTRIRSLSGEQIVCGNAILLQQTLHNYKRMQTRRIVFTFGLALTTPPDKLRKVGEMVKTIITDVGNTRFDRAHFLGFGTDRLNFEVVHIVNSADYNTYMDIQQEINIRIMEQLAAEGIELAIPCVVVKGGLAVETPSSEPQSEQPAV
;
A
#
# COMPACT_ATOMS: atom_id res chain seq x y z
N LEU A 1 5.32 -11.41 56.07
CA LEU A 1 6.52 -10.81 55.48
C LEU A 1 7.44 -11.90 54.90
N VAL A 2 7.87 -12.88 55.70
CA VAL A 2 8.75 -13.98 55.25
C VAL A 2 8.16 -14.76 54.07
N LEU A 3 6.86 -15.14 54.16
CA LEU A 3 6.15 -15.77 53.05
C LEU A 3 6.13 -14.96 51.77
N ALA A 4 5.92 -13.63 51.84
CA ALA A 4 5.90 -12.77 50.67
C ALA A 4 7.28 -12.72 49.98
N ILE A 5 8.35 -12.63 50.78
CA ILE A 5 9.75 -12.65 50.25
C ILE A 5 10.04 -14.02 49.60
N GLN A 6 9.63 -15.12 50.24
CA GLN A 6 9.84 -16.46 49.72
C GLN A 6 9.12 -16.67 48.36
N ILE A 7 7.87 -16.22 48.25
CA ILE A 7 7.11 -16.28 46.99
C ILE A 7 7.79 -15.45 45.89
N ALA A 8 8.25 -14.24 46.22
CA ALA A 8 8.95 -13.38 45.26
C ALA A 8 10.25 -14.01 44.76
N LEU A 9 11.04 -14.64 45.65
CA LEU A 9 12.26 -15.35 45.27
C LEU A 9 11.97 -16.54 44.35
N TRP A 10 10.89 -17.27 44.60
CA TRP A 10 10.49 -18.37 43.72
C TRP A 10 10.03 -17.90 42.37
N LEU A 11 9.25 -16.80 42.33
CA LEU A 11 8.82 -16.19 41.07
C LEU A 11 10.03 -15.63 40.28
N ASP A 12 10.99 -14.97 40.94
CA ASP A 12 12.21 -14.50 40.29
C ASP A 12 13.04 -15.65 39.70
N GLN A 13 13.20 -16.75 40.43
CA GLN A 13 13.87 -17.94 39.91
C GLN A 13 13.08 -18.57 38.75
N GLY A 14 11.76 -18.59 38.86
CA GLY A 14 10.87 -19.05 37.77
C GLY A 14 11.05 -18.22 36.47
N VAL A 15 11.10 -16.90 36.59
CA VAL A 15 11.37 -15.99 35.47
C VAL A 15 12.74 -16.27 34.85
N VAL A 16 13.78 -16.40 35.66
CA VAL A 16 15.15 -16.68 35.19
C VAL A 16 15.22 -18.07 34.50
N SER A 17 14.59 -19.09 35.08
CA SER A 17 14.56 -20.43 34.50
C SER A 17 13.80 -20.47 33.19
N TRP A 18 12.65 -19.81 33.13
CA TRP A 18 11.83 -19.68 31.90
C TRP A 18 12.59 -18.97 30.80
N MET A 19 13.26 -17.88 31.13
CA MET A 19 14.10 -17.15 30.17
C MET A 19 15.27 -17.98 29.65
N ARG A 20 15.96 -18.73 30.52
CA ARG A 20 17.01 -19.67 30.09
C ARG A 20 16.47 -20.71 29.14
N HIS A 21 15.32 -21.30 29.46
CA HIS A 21 14.68 -22.29 28.58
C HIS A 21 14.37 -21.72 27.20
N LEU A 22 13.90 -20.47 27.13
CA LEU A 22 13.63 -19.77 25.85
C LEU A 22 14.92 -19.43 25.08
N MET A 23 16.02 -19.11 25.76
CA MET A 23 17.31 -18.79 25.11
C MET A 23 18.00 -20.04 24.52
N TYR A 24 17.85 -21.20 25.17
CA TYR A 24 18.49 -22.45 24.74
C TYR A 24 17.61 -23.30 23.83
N SER A 25 16.43 -22.82 23.43
CA SER A 25 15.56 -23.54 22.49
C SER A 25 16.13 -23.51 21.06
N PRO A 26 16.47 -24.67 20.46
CA PRO A 26 17.22 -24.74 19.19
C PRO A 26 16.47 -24.21 17.95
N ASN A 27 15.18 -23.89 18.08
CA ASN A 27 14.31 -23.52 16.96
C ASN A 27 14.00 -22.02 16.83
N THR A 28 14.67 -21.14 17.59
CA THR A 28 14.27 -19.72 17.58
C THR A 28 15.50 -18.84 17.46
N SER A 29 15.65 -18.15 16.34
CA SER A 29 16.62 -17.07 16.15
C SER A 29 16.14 -15.81 16.90
N LYS A 30 16.06 -15.89 18.23
CA LYS A 30 15.68 -14.74 19.05
C LYS A 30 16.92 -13.94 19.39
N ASN A 31 16.87 -12.63 19.21
CA ASN A 31 17.93 -11.73 19.62
C ASN A 31 18.14 -11.85 21.14
N PRO A 32 19.32 -12.24 21.63
CA PRO A 32 19.58 -12.41 23.06
C PRO A 32 19.35 -11.11 23.84
N VAL A 33 19.59 -9.95 23.22
CA VAL A 33 19.36 -8.63 23.81
C VAL A 33 17.89 -8.40 24.18
N THR A 34 16.95 -8.78 23.32
CA THR A 34 15.52 -8.61 23.57
C THR A 34 15.07 -9.42 24.78
N MET A 35 15.58 -10.65 24.93
CA MET A 35 15.28 -11.52 26.06
C MET A 35 15.83 -10.97 27.38
N VAL A 36 17.05 -10.44 27.36
CA VAL A 36 17.66 -9.82 28.55
C VAL A 36 16.84 -8.61 29.00
N ILE A 37 16.46 -7.73 28.08
CA ILE A 37 15.65 -6.53 28.38
C ILE A 37 14.28 -6.93 28.92
N ALA A 38 13.57 -7.87 28.28
CA ALA A 38 12.27 -8.34 28.73
C ALA A 38 12.32 -8.93 30.13
N GLY A 39 13.37 -9.71 30.43
CA GLY A 39 13.58 -10.28 31.74
C GLY A 39 13.90 -9.23 32.81
N LEU A 40 14.73 -8.23 32.47
CA LEU A 40 15.01 -7.13 33.37
C LEU A 40 13.72 -6.38 33.76
N LEU A 41 12.88 -6.05 32.76
CA LEU A 41 11.62 -5.35 32.99
C LEU A 41 10.65 -6.18 33.86
N LEU A 42 10.53 -7.45 33.57
CA LEU A 42 9.68 -8.35 34.35
C LEU A 42 10.14 -8.49 35.80
N ARG A 43 11.44 -8.61 36.01
CA ARG A 43 12.04 -8.65 37.35
C ARG A 43 11.86 -7.32 38.09
N MET A 44 12.09 -6.18 37.45
CA MET A 44 11.83 -4.87 38.04
C MET A 44 10.37 -4.74 38.51
N MET A 45 9.40 -5.13 37.66
CA MET A 45 7.99 -5.12 38.01
C MET A 45 7.69 -6.00 39.23
N LEU A 46 8.21 -7.22 39.25
CA LEU A 46 8.03 -8.18 40.33
C LEU A 46 8.60 -7.63 41.66
N TRP A 47 9.82 -7.11 41.65
CA TRP A 47 10.45 -6.56 42.84
C TRP A 47 9.77 -5.28 43.34
N THR A 48 9.27 -4.41 42.43
CA THR A 48 8.48 -3.23 42.81
C THR A 48 7.18 -3.63 43.50
N MET A 49 6.46 -4.63 42.96
CA MET A 49 5.22 -5.15 43.54
C MET A 49 5.45 -5.76 44.94
N MET A 50 6.54 -6.51 45.07
CA MET A 50 6.95 -7.07 46.34
C MET A 50 7.30 -5.99 47.38
N LEU A 51 8.07 -4.97 46.97
CA LEU A 51 8.43 -3.86 47.86
C LEU A 51 7.21 -3.14 48.39
N LEU A 52 6.25 -2.81 47.50
CA LEU A 52 4.99 -2.19 47.90
C LEU A 52 4.18 -3.08 48.85
N SER A 53 4.13 -4.39 48.61
CA SER A 53 3.46 -5.34 49.49
C SER A 53 4.09 -5.40 50.89
N ILE A 54 5.42 -5.37 50.98
CA ILE A 54 6.13 -5.34 52.25
C ILE A 54 5.84 -4.04 53.02
N LEU A 55 5.94 -2.87 52.35
CA LEU A 55 5.67 -1.57 52.96
C LEU A 55 4.25 -1.50 53.51
N ALA A 56 3.25 -1.95 52.74
CA ALA A 56 1.87 -2.04 53.17
C ALA A 56 1.66 -2.90 54.43
N ASN A 57 2.35 -4.08 54.49
CA ASN A 57 2.27 -4.98 55.64
C ASN A 57 2.94 -4.41 56.91
N VAL A 58 3.93 -3.55 56.74
CA VAL A 58 4.61 -2.84 57.87
C VAL A 58 3.82 -1.64 58.36
N GLY A 59 2.68 -1.33 57.70
CA GLY A 59 1.82 -0.20 58.08
C GLY A 59 2.23 1.16 57.48
N VAL A 60 3.14 1.17 56.56
CA VAL A 60 3.52 2.38 55.83
C VAL A 60 2.40 2.76 54.85
N ASN A 61 2.02 4.03 54.85
CA ASN A 61 1.04 4.51 53.85
C ASN A 61 1.65 4.57 52.46
N ILE A 62 1.31 3.59 51.62
CA ILE A 62 1.82 3.45 50.25
C ILE A 62 1.07 4.31 49.24
N THR A 63 0.01 5.05 49.64
CA THR A 63 -0.85 5.79 48.71
C THR A 63 -0.09 6.80 47.86
N ALA A 64 0.82 7.56 48.47
CA ALA A 64 1.66 8.54 47.77
C ALA A 64 2.66 7.84 46.79
N LEU A 65 3.21 6.68 47.20
CA LEU A 65 4.11 5.90 46.36
C LEU A 65 3.38 5.32 45.13
N VAL A 66 2.19 4.76 45.33
CA VAL A 66 1.36 4.24 44.25
C VAL A 66 0.93 5.36 43.33
N ALA A 67 0.53 6.52 43.86
CA ALA A 67 0.20 7.70 43.07
C ALA A 67 1.38 8.16 42.22
N SER A 68 2.58 8.24 42.76
CA SER A 68 3.77 8.65 42.03
C SER A 68 4.18 7.63 40.96
N LEU A 69 4.06 6.32 41.24
CA LEU A 69 4.25 5.26 40.24
C LEU A 69 3.21 5.34 39.13
N GLY A 70 1.95 5.71 39.46
CA GLY A 70 0.90 5.94 38.47
C GLY A 70 1.25 7.06 37.50
N VAL A 71 1.71 8.21 37.98
CA VAL A 71 2.16 9.32 37.14
C VAL A 71 3.36 8.91 36.27
N GLY A 72 4.35 8.23 36.89
CA GLY A 72 5.49 7.66 36.13
C GLY A 72 5.05 6.65 35.08
N GLY A 73 4.04 5.83 35.38
CA GLY A 73 3.44 4.89 34.45
C GLY A 73 2.81 5.53 33.21
N ILE A 74 2.14 6.69 33.39
CA ILE A 74 1.59 7.48 32.28
C ILE A 74 2.72 7.98 31.37
N ALA A 75 3.80 8.49 31.94
CA ALA A 75 4.96 8.95 31.17
C ALA A 75 5.60 7.81 30.33
N ILE A 76 5.74 6.62 30.93
CA ILE A 76 6.22 5.43 30.24
C ILE A 76 5.25 5.00 29.14
N ALA A 77 3.92 4.98 29.41
CA ALA A 77 2.91 4.60 28.44
C ALA A 77 2.95 5.52 27.19
N LEU A 78 3.09 6.84 27.39
CA LEU A 78 3.25 7.80 26.30
C LEU A 78 4.54 7.56 25.51
N ALA A 79 5.63 7.22 26.19
CA ALA A 79 6.92 6.95 25.53
C ALA A 79 6.88 5.68 24.64
N VAL A 80 6.09 4.66 25.00
CA VAL A 80 5.99 3.41 24.24
C VAL A 80 4.74 3.33 23.34
N GLN A 81 3.94 4.36 23.31
CA GLN A 81 2.63 4.40 22.61
C GLN A 81 2.75 4.01 21.13
N THR A 82 3.76 4.53 20.42
CA THR A 82 3.98 4.22 18.99
C THR A 82 4.29 2.75 18.76
N ILE A 83 5.12 2.15 19.64
CA ILE A 83 5.46 0.73 19.54
C ILE A 83 4.20 -0.12 19.76
N LEU A 84 3.41 0.23 20.77
CA LEU A 84 2.18 -0.47 21.10
C LEU A 84 1.14 -0.35 19.97
N SER A 85 1.05 0.82 19.34
CA SER A 85 0.20 1.05 18.18
C SER A 85 0.56 0.12 17.01
N ASP A 86 1.85 -0.04 16.70
CA ASP A 86 2.30 -0.97 15.65
C ASP A 86 1.96 -2.43 15.98
N VAL A 87 2.06 -2.83 17.26
CA VAL A 87 1.70 -4.17 17.71
C VAL A 87 0.21 -4.43 17.54
N PHE A 88 -0.65 -3.48 17.96
CA PHE A 88 -2.10 -3.60 17.76
C PHE A 88 -2.47 -3.59 16.27
N ALA A 89 -1.78 -2.78 15.47
CA ALA A 89 -1.95 -2.80 14.02
C ALA A 89 -1.60 -4.17 13.42
N SER A 90 -0.51 -4.80 13.88
CA SER A 90 -0.15 -6.16 13.45
C SER A 90 -1.23 -7.19 13.81
N LEU A 91 -1.82 -7.10 14.99
CA LEU A 91 -2.93 -7.97 15.39
C LEU A 91 -4.16 -7.75 14.51
N SER A 92 -4.51 -6.48 14.23
CA SER A 92 -5.62 -6.14 13.33
C SER A 92 -5.37 -6.69 11.92
N ILE A 93 -4.16 -6.53 11.36
CA ILE A 93 -3.80 -7.12 10.07
C ILE A 93 -3.98 -8.64 10.09
N GLY A 94 -3.60 -9.31 11.19
CA GLY A 94 -3.72 -10.75 11.35
C GLY A 94 -5.18 -11.25 11.40
N PHE A 95 -6.08 -10.49 12.03
CA PHE A 95 -7.50 -10.82 12.17
C PHE A 95 -8.31 -10.44 10.93
N ASP A 96 -8.24 -9.17 10.52
CA ASP A 96 -9.06 -8.62 9.43
C ASP A 96 -8.48 -8.91 8.05
N LYS A 97 -7.17 -9.20 7.98
CA LYS A 97 -6.42 -9.53 6.76
C LYS A 97 -6.73 -8.57 5.61
N PRO A 98 -6.55 -7.26 5.77
CA PRO A 98 -6.76 -6.32 4.66
C PRO A 98 -5.83 -6.61 3.48
N PHE A 99 -4.67 -7.19 3.74
CA PHE A 99 -3.71 -7.74 2.80
C PHE A 99 -3.00 -8.96 3.42
N GLU A 100 -2.44 -9.80 2.57
CA GLU A 100 -1.68 -10.99 2.95
C GLU A 100 -0.30 -10.99 2.28
N ILE A 101 0.59 -11.89 2.73
CA ILE A 101 1.90 -12.06 2.07
C ILE A 101 1.68 -12.51 0.62
N GLY A 102 2.35 -11.85 -0.31
CA GLY A 102 2.22 -12.05 -1.75
C GLY A 102 1.16 -11.18 -2.43
N ASP A 103 0.44 -10.33 -1.68
CA ASP A 103 -0.47 -9.35 -2.27
C ASP A 103 0.33 -8.17 -2.82
N PHE A 104 -0.06 -7.72 -4.03
CA PHE A 104 0.40 -6.46 -4.58
C PHE A 104 -0.46 -5.32 -4.09
N VAL A 105 0.15 -4.36 -3.41
CA VAL A 105 -0.54 -3.24 -2.78
C VAL A 105 0.07 -1.91 -3.20
N VAL A 106 -0.79 -0.88 -3.23
CA VAL A 106 -0.38 0.51 -3.46
C VAL A 106 -0.94 1.38 -2.33
N PHE A 107 -0.10 2.19 -1.72
CA PHE A 107 -0.47 3.17 -0.69
C PHE A 107 0.49 4.37 -0.74
N GLY A 108 -0.05 5.59 -0.75
CA GLY A 108 0.74 6.79 -1.02
C GLY A 108 1.54 6.63 -2.32
N ASP A 109 2.85 6.88 -2.24
CA ASP A 109 3.77 6.73 -3.38
C ASP A 109 4.45 5.35 -3.45
N VAL A 110 4.02 4.41 -2.61
CA VAL A 110 4.62 3.08 -2.52
C VAL A 110 3.75 2.06 -3.26
N ALA A 111 4.37 1.34 -4.20
CA ALA A 111 3.78 0.22 -4.93
C ALA A 111 4.69 -1.01 -4.81
N GLY A 112 4.14 -2.15 -4.39
CA GLY A 112 4.95 -3.36 -4.26
C GLY A 112 4.20 -4.55 -3.70
N THR A 113 4.92 -5.67 -3.62
CA THR A 113 4.40 -6.95 -3.10
C THR A 113 4.77 -7.12 -1.63
N ILE A 114 3.82 -7.51 -0.81
CA ILE A 114 4.04 -7.83 0.61
C ILE A 114 4.92 -9.07 0.72
N GLU A 115 6.12 -8.93 1.30
CA GLU A 115 7.04 -10.05 1.53
C GLU A 115 6.89 -10.67 2.92
N HIS A 116 6.71 -9.81 3.92
CA HIS A 116 6.67 -10.26 5.31
C HIS A 116 5.88 -9.27 6.16
N ILE A 117 5.05 -9.79 7.05
CA ILE A 117 4.31 -9.03 8.05
C ILE A 117 4.91 -9.39 9.42
N GLY A 118 5.59 -8.42 10.02
CA GLY A 118 6.18 -8.56 11.35
C GLY A 118 5.31 -7.94 12.44
N LEU A 119 5.77 -8.03 13.68
CA LEU A 119 5.06 -7.49 14.84
C LEU A 119 4.97 -5.95 14.83
N LYS A 120 6.00 -5.28 14.31
CA LYS A 120 6.08 -3.82 14.25
C LYS A 120 6.01 -3.28 12.83
N THR A 121 6.62 -3.98 11.87
CA THR A 121 6.80 -3.51 10.50
C THR A 121 6.41 -4.56 9.49
N THR A 122 5.86 -4.11 8.37
CA THR A 122 5.65 -4.90 7.16
C THR A 122 6.76 -4.58 6.15
N ARG A 123 7.27 -5.62 5.48
CA ARG A 123 8.29 -5.52 4.43
C ARG A 123 7.63 -5.72 3.08
N ILE A 124 7.94 -4.82 2.17
CA ILE A 124 7.31 -4.74 0.86
C ILE A 124 8.42 -4.70 -0.18
N ARG A 125 8.33 -5.53 -1.22
CA ARG A 125 9.22 -5.49 -2.37
C ARG A 125 8.66 -4.55 -3.41
N SER A 126 9.33 -3.43 -3.66
CA SER A 126 8.96 -2.48 -4.70
C SER A 126 9.14 -3.10 -6.10
N LEU A 127 8.49 -2.51 -7.09
CA LEU A 127 8.69 -2.85 -8.51
C LEU A 127 10.13 -2.62 -8.97
N SER A 128 10.83 -1.64 -8.40
CA SER A 128 12.24 -1.35 -8.68
C SER A 128 13.21 -2.35 -8.02
N GLY A 129 12.70 -3.22 -7.13
CA GLY A 129 13.46 -4.30 -6.49
C GLY A 129 13.95 -3.99 -5.07
N GLU A 130 13.91 -2.76 -4.60
CA GLU A 130 14.28 -2.42 -3.22
C GLU A 130 13.24 -2.94 -2.21
N GLN A 131 13.69 -3.19 -0.98
CA GLN A 131 12.81 -3.56 0.13
C GLN A 131 12.42 -2.32 0.92
N ILE A 132 11.14 -2.01 0.92
CA ILE A 132 10.54 -0.95 1.71
C ILE A 132 10.07 -1.53 3.04
N VAL A 133 10.44 -0.88 4.15
CA VAL A 133 10.02 -1.27 5.50
C VAL A 133 9.12 -0.18 6.07
N CYS A 134 7.86 -0.51 6.31
CA CYS A 134 6.85 0.42 6.81
C CYS A 134 6.31 -0.05 8.16
N GLY A 135 6.02 0.88 9.07
CA GLY A 135 5.32 0.58 10.33
C GLY A 135 3.88 0.11 10.08
N ASN A 136 3.43 -0.90 10.81
CA ASN A 136 2.11 -1.47 10.62
C ASN A 136 0.98 -0.45 10.89
N ALA A 137 1.18 0.42 11.90
CA ALA A 137 0.22 1.47 12.20
C ALA A 137 0.10 2.49 11.06
N ILE A 138 1.21 2.84 10.40
CA ILE A 138 1.22 3.77 9.26
C ILE A 138 0.45 3.15 8.07
N LEU A 139 0.66 1.86 7.80
CA LEU A 139 -0.05 1.15 6.73
C LEU A 139 -1.57 1.16 6.92
N LEU A 140 -2.05 0.91 8.15
CA LEU A 140 -3.48 0.89 8.43
C LEU A 140 -4.12 2.28 8.49
N GLN A 141 -3.34 3.34 8.67
CA GLN A 141 -3.83 4.73 8.66
C GLN A 141 -4.00 5.29 7.25
N GLN A 142 -3.42 4.66 6.24
CA GLN A 142 -3.48 5.09 4.85
C GLN A 142 -4.56 4.32 4.07
N THR A 143 -5.05 4.93 2.98
CA THR A 143 -5.85 4.19 2.01
C THR A 143 -4.94 3.21 1.28
N LEU A 144 -5.24 1.92 1.40
CA LEU A 144 -4.49 0.85 0.77
C LEU A 144 -5.30 0.25 -0.37
N HIS A 145 -4.72 0.20 -1.56
CA HIS A 145 -5.30 -0.45 -2.73
C HIS A 145 -4.70 -1.84 -2.88
N ASN A 146 -5.50 -2.88 -2.71
CA ASN A 146 -5.06 -4.26 -2.88
C ASN A 146 -5.46 -4.77 -4.27
N TYR A 147 -4.49 -4.84 -5.16
CA TYR A 147 -4.71 -5.28 -6.55
C TYR A 147 -4.83 -6.79 -6.70
N LYS A 148 -4.36 -7.58 -5.74
CA LYS A 148 -4.52 -9.04 -5.74
C LYS A 148 -5.99 -9.46 -5.63
N ARG A 149 -6.79 -8.68 -4.90
CA ARG A 149 -8.23 -8.95 -4.70
C ARG A 149 -9.12 -8.42 -5.80
N MET A 150 -8.54 -7.75 -6.78
CA MET A 150 -9.26 -7.27 -7.95
C MET A 150 -9.70 -8.45 -8.81
N GLN A 151 -10.95 -8.45 -9.26
CA GLN A 151 -11.50 -9.47 -10.17
C GLN A 151 -11.57 -8.96 -11.60
N THR A 152 -11.84 -7.68 -11.76
CA THR A 152 -11.98 -7.02 -13.05
C THR A 152 -11.28 -5.67 -13.01
N ARG A 153 -10.72 -5.25 -14.14
CA ARG A 153 -10.03 -3.98 -14.29
C ARG A 153 -10.82 -3.05 -15.19
N ARG A 154 -11.30 -1.93 -14.64
CA ARG A 154 -11.94 -0.87 -15.43
C ARG A 154 -10.86 0.03 -16.03
N ILE A 155 -10.86 0.14 -17.35
CA ILE A 155 -9.91 0.93 -18.12
C ILE A 155 -10.64 2.11 -18.74
N VAL A 156 -10.03 3.27 -18.62
CA VAL A 156 -10.45 4.51 -19.30
C VAL A 156 -9.27 4.97 -20.13
N PHE A 157 -9.46 5.08 -21.42
CA PHE A 157 -8.44 5.67 -22.30
C PHE A 157 -9.07 6.63 -23.28
N THR A 158 -8.27 7.51 -23.80
CA THR A 158 -8.69 8.53 -24.77
C THR A 158 -7.82 8.47 -26.00
N PHE A 159 -8.42 8.79 -27.14
CA PHE A 159 -7.69 9.00 -28.38
C PHE A 159 -8.25 10.24 -29.11
N GLY A 160 -7.42 10.86 -29.94
CA GLY A 160 -7.79 12.06 -30.68
C GLY A 160 -7.95 11.79 -32.17
N LEU A 161 -9.02 12.31 -32.77
CA LEU A 161 -9.24 12.32 -34.20
C LEU A 161 -8.98 13.71 -34.78
N ALA A 162 -8.64 13.74 -36.05
CA ALA A 162 -8.42 15.00 -36.76
C ALA A 162 -9.66 15.92 -36.75
N LEU A 163 -9.46 17.23 -36.58
CA LEU A 163 -10.56 18.22 -36.56
C LEU A 163 -11.35 18.25 -37.86
N THR A 164 -10.76 17.78 -38.95
CA THR A 164 -11.39 17.67 -40.28
C THR A 164 -12.36 16.50 -40.42
N THR A 165 -12.45 15.62 -39.41
CA THR A 165 -13.33 14.44 -39.45
C THR A 165 -14.80 14.82 -39.51
N PRO A 166 -15.56 14.39 -40.54
CA PRO A 166 -16.96 14.73 -40.70
C PRO A 166 -17.83 14.16 -39.55
N PRO A 167 -18.89 14.87 -39.14
CA PRO A 167 -19.78 14.42 -38.06
C PRO A 167 -20.40 13.02 -38.27
N ASP A 168 -20.71 12.67 -39.54
CA ASP A 168 -21.27 11.37 -39.86
C ASP A 168 -20.31 10.21 -39.59
N LYS A 169 -19.01 10.43 -39.83
CA LYS A 169 -17.96 9.49 -39.47
C LYS A 169 -17.77 9.39 -37.94
N LEU A 170 -17.81 10.56 -37.23
CA LEU A 170 -17.72 10.58 -35.76
C LEU A 170 -18.81 9.75 -35.08
N ARG A 171 -20.04 9.77 -35.62
CA ARG A 171 -21.15 8.95 -35.10
C ARG A 171 -20.89 7.45 -35.19
N LYS A 172 -20.15 6.99 -36.20
CA LYS A 172 -19.80 5.57 -36.39
C LYS A 172 -18.66 5.10 -35.49
N VAL A 173 -17.78 5.97 -35.03
CA VAL A 173 -16.61 5.60 -34.24
C VAL A 173 -16.99 4.88 -32.95
N GLY A 174 -18.06 5.31 -32.28
CA GLY A 174 -18.51 4.65 -31.03
C GLY A 174 -18.92 3.20 -31.24
N GLU A 175 -19.70 2.90 -32.28
CA GLU A 175 -20.14 1.52 -32.61
C GLU A 175 -18.97 0.68 -33.13
N MET A 176 -18.06 1.25 -33.90
CA MET A 176 -16.85 0.59 -34.36
C MET A 176 -15.98 0.14 -33.17
N VAL A 177 -15.72 1.03 -32.23
CA VAL A 177 -14.94 0.73 -31.02
C VAL A 177 -15.63 -0.33 -30.15
N LYS A 178 -16.95 -0.27 -30.02
CA LYS A 178 -17.73 -1.28 -29.32
C LYS A 178 -17.57 -2.65 -29.94
N THR A 179 -17.65 -2.77 -31.26
CA THR A 179 -17.45 -4.03 -31.99
C THR A 179 -16.04 -4.56 -31.72
N ILE A 180 -14.99 -3.73 -31.86
CA ILE A 180 -13.61 -4.12 -31.62
C ILE A 180 -13.43 -4.68 -30.20
N ILE A 181 -13.92 -3.97 -29.18
CA ILE A 181 -13.75 -4.38 -27.79
C ILE A 181 -14.49 -5.71 -27.53
N THR A 182 -15.67 -5.89 -28.12
CA THR A 182 -16.44 -7.11 -27.97
C THR A 182 -15.75 -8.31 -28.63
N ASP A 183 -15.12 -8.11 -29.79
CA ASP A 183 -14.47 -9.15 -30.58
C ASP A 183 -13.12 -9.60 -30.03
N VAL A 184 -12.41 -8.73 -29.31
CA VAL A 184 -11.12 -9.09 -28.66
C VAL A 184 -11.33 -10.17 -27.58
N GLY A 185 -12.52 -10.21 -26.97
CA GLY A 185 -12.83 -11.19 -25.92
C GLY A 185 -12.18 -10.86 -24.56
N ASN A 186 -12.63 -11.57 -23.53
CA ASN A 186 -12.23 -11.34 -22.13
C ASN A 186 -12.41 -9.88 -21.64
N THR A 187 -13.26 -9.13 -22.36
CA THR A 187 -13.59 -7.74 -22.09
C THR A 187 -15.09 -7.53 -22.04
N ARG A 188 -15.50 -6.47 -21.38
CA ARG A 188 -16.86 -5.96 -21.40
C ARG A 188 -16.82 -4.49 -21.81
N PHE A 189 -17.48 -4.17 -22.89
CA PHE A 189 -17.65 -2.78 -23.31
C PHE A 189 -18.55 -2.03 -22.32
N ASP A 190 -18.19 -0.82 -21.95
CA ASP A 190 -19.00 0.09 -21.13
C ASP A 190 -19.51 1.24 -22.01
N ARG A 191 -18.61 2.10 -22.53
CA ARG A 191 -18.97 3.20 -23.41
C ARG A 191 -17.80 3.66 -24.28
N ALA A 192 -18.15 4.28 -25.40
CA ALA A 192 -17.24 5.04 -26.26
C ALA A 192 -17.98 6.27 -26.78
N HIS A 193 -17.50 7.46 -26.38
CA HIS A 193 -18.18 8.71 -26.71
C HIS A 193 -17.20 9.78 -27.18
N PHE A 194 -17.71 10.63 -28.06
CA PHE A 194 -17.06 11.90 -28.36
C PHE A 194 -17.12 12.78 -27.11
N LEU A 195 -15.97 12.96 -26.46
CA LEU A 195 -15.86 13.68 -25.19
C LEU A 195 -15.94 15.20 -25.37
N GLY A 196 -15.33 15.71 -26.44
CA GLY A 196 -15.29 17.15 -26.71
C GLY A 196 -14.15 17.56 -27.63
N PHE A 197 -14.06 18.87 -27.83
CA PHE A 197 -13.10 19.48 -28.70
C PHE A 197 -11.82 19.82 -27.92
N GLY A 198 -10.67 19.29 -28.37
CA GLY A 198 -9.35 19.73 -27.93
C GLY A 198 -8.84 20.90 -28.79
N THR A 199 -7.65 21.38 -28.47
CA THR A 199 -7.02 22.47 -29.24
C THR A 199 -6.67 22.05 -30.68
N ASP A 200 -6.26 20.82 -30.86
CA ASP A 200 -5.76 20.22 -32.10
C ASP A 200 -6.49 18.92 -32.50
N ARG A 201 -7.52 18.51 -31.76
CA ARG A 201 -8.16 17.19 -31.91
C ARG A 201 -9.60 17.14 -31.45
N LEU A 202 -10.30 16.12 -31.94
CA LEU A 202 -11.59 15.69 -31.42
C LEU A 202 -11.34 14.53 -30.45
N ASN A 203 -11.59 14.73 -29.16
CA ASN A 203 -11.30 13.73 -28.12
C ASN A 203 -12.43 12.71 -28.03
N PHE A 204 -12.06 11.42 -28.08
CA PHE A 204 -12.92 10.30 -27.75
C PHE A 204 -12.48 9.69 -26.42
N GLU A 205 -13.45 9.41 -25.54
CA GLU A 205 -13.25 8.62 -24.33
C GLU A 205 -13.84 7.23 -24.56
N VAL A 206 -13.07 6.22 -24.22
CA VAL A 206 -13.48 4.82 -24.25
C VAL A 206 -13.33 4.22 -22.87
N VAL A 207 -14.35 3.51 -22.43
CA VAL A 207 -14.34 2.78 -21.17
C VAL A 207 -14.71 1.33 -21.43
N HIS A 208 -13.87 0.44 -20.97
CA HIS A 208 -14.13 -1.00 -21.00
C HIS A 208 -13.62 -1.65 -19.72
N ILE A 209 -14.03 -2.88 -19.49
CA ILE A 209 -13.68 -3.66 -18.33
C ILE A 209 -13.00 -4.94 -18.81
N VAL A 210 -11.77 -5.17 -18.33
CA VAL A 210 -11.06 -6.43 -18.55
C VAL A 210 -11.41 -7.40 -17.43
N ASN A 211 -11.83 -8.61 -17.79
CA ASN A 211 -12.23 -9.66 -16.83
C ASN A 211 -11.01 -10.44 -16.33
N SER A 212 -9.97 -9.71 -15.90
CA SER A 212 -8.73 -10.27 -15.35
C SER A 212 -8.10 -9.31 -14.35
N ALA A 213 -7.50 -9.85 -13.30
CA ALA A 213 -6.65 -9.11 -12.38
C ALA A 213 -5.22 -8.95 -12.92
N ASP A 214 -4.79 -9.86 -13.82
CA ASP A 214 -3.43 -9.89 -14.34
C ASP A 214 -3.12 -8.66 -15.21
N TYR A 215 -2.00 -8.01 -14.88
CA TYR A 215 -1.59 -6.79 -15.56
C TYR A 215 -1.13 -7.04 -17.01
N ASN A 216 -0.42 -8.15 -17.25
CA ASN A 216 0.06 -8.48 -18.59
C ASN A 216 -1.10 -8.81 -19.53
N THR A 217 -2.06 -9.59 -19.06
CA THR A 217 -3.32 -9.85 -19.80
C THR A 217 -4.03 -8.56 -20.17
N TYR A 218 -4.09 -7.59 -19.24
CA TYR A 218 -4.66 -6.27 -19.54
C TYR A 218 -3.86 -5.55 -20.64
N MET A 219 -2.54 -5.52 -20.55
CA MET A 219 -1.69 -4.83 -21.51
C MET A 219 -1.79 -5.45 -22.91
N ASP A 220 -1.83 -6.77 -23.01
CA ASP A 220 -2.00 -7.50 -24.29
C ASP A 220 -3.36 -7.14 -24.94
N ILE A 221 -4.43 -7.15 -24.16
CA ILE A 221 -5.77 -6.78 -24.61
C ILE A 221 -5.81 -5.31 -25.05
N GLN A 222 -5.22 -4.41 -24.27
CA GLN A 222 -5.20 -2.98 -24.60
C GLN A 222 -4.40 -2.70 -25.88
N GLN A 223 -3.28 -3.40 -26.07
CA GLN A 223 -2.48 -3.32 -27.29
C GLN A 223 -3.33 -3.76 -28.50
N GLU A 224 -4.00 -4.90 -28.42
CA GLU A 224 -4.81 -5.43 -29.50
C GLU A 224 -5.98 -4.49 -29.84
N ILE A 225 -6.65 -3.94 -28.83
CA ILE A 225 -7.70 -2.94 -29.03
C ILE A 225 -7.17 -1.71 -29.76
N ASN A 226 -6.01 -1.19 -29.33
CA ASN A 226 -5.40 0.00 -29.94
C ASN A 226 -5.03 -0.25 -31.40
N ILE A 227 -4.44 -1.40 -31.72
CA ILE A 227 -4.06 -1.77 -33.08
C ILE A 227 -5.31 -1.85 -33.97
N ARG A 228 -6.35 -2.57 -33.53
CA ARG A 228 -7.59 -2.71 -34.30
C ARG A 228 -8.32 -1.39 -34.49
N ILE A 229 -8.31 -0.51 -33.48
CA ILE A 229 -8.85 0.84 -33.63
C ILE A 229 -8.10 1.59 -34.76
N MET A 230 -6.77 1.54 -34.75
CA MET A 230 -5.96 2.20 -35.76
C MET A 230 -6.23 1.65 -37.17
N GLU A 231 -6.33 0.32 -37.32
CA GLU A 231 -6.65 -0.32 -38.60
C GLU A 231 -8.03 0.05 -39.11
N GLN A 232 -9.07 0.02 -38.27
CA GLN A 232 -10.44 0.34 -38.65
C GLN A 232 -10.62 1.83 -38.96
N LEU A 233 -9.97 2.73 -38.21
CA LEU A 233 -9.98 4.14 -38.51
C LEU A 233 -9.36 4.42 -39.88
N ALA A 234 -8.24 3.77 -40.19
CA ALA A 234 -7.59 3.87 -41.52
C ALA A 234 -8.51 3.35 -42.65
N ALA A 235 -9.17 2.23 -42.44
CA ALA A 235 -10.12 1.65 -43.42
C ALA A 235 -11.31 2.57 -43.70
N GLU A 236 -11.82 3.29 -42.68
CA GLU A 236 -12.90 4.26 -42.82
C GLU A 236 -12.39 5.65 -43.31
N GLY A 237 -11.08 5.80 -43.55
CA GLY A 237 -10.47 7.08 -43.93
C GLY A 237 -10.66 8.17 -42.85
N ILE A 238 -10.53 7.78 -41.59
CA ILE A 238 -10.54 8.66 -40.44
C ILE A 238 -9.09 8.79 -39.94
N GLU A 239 -8.58 10.00 -39.87
CA GLU A 239 -7.22 10.27 -39.45
C GLU A 239 -7.15 10.51 -37.95
N LEU A 240 -6.12 9.93 -37.31
CA LEU A 240 -5.74 10.26 -35.93
C LEU A 240 -5.21 11.69 -35.89
N ALA A 241 -5.47 12.40 -34.81
CA ALA A 241 -4.97 13.75 -34.64
C ALA A 241 -3.45 13.79 -34.60
N ILE A 242 -2.87 14.62 -35.40
CA ILE A 242 -1.45 14.98 -35.38
C ILE A 242 -1.35 16.38 -34.81
N PRO A 243 -0.45 16.67 -33.86
CA PRO A 243 -0.23 18.05 -33.39
C PRO A 243 0.14 18.92 -34.55
N CYS A 244 -0.77 19.83 -34.96
CA CYS A 244 -0.54 20.77 -36.06
C CYS A 244 -0.39 22.15 -35.50
N VAL A 245 0.74 22.81 -35.80
CA VAL A 245 0.90 24.24 -35.61
C VAL A 245 0.54 24.93 -36.93
N VAL A 246 -0.59 25.61 -36.96
CA VAL A 246 -0.96 26.43 -38.12
C VAL A 246 -0.20 27.77 -38.06
N VAL A 247 0.87 27.87 -38.81
CA VAL A 247 1.60 29.14 -38.98
C VAL A 247 0.82 30.04 -39.98
N LYS A 248 0.05 30.98 -39.48
CA LYS A 248 -0.58 32.02 -40.33
C LYS A 248 0.44 33.11 -40.62
N GLY A 249 0.98 33.13 -41.83
CA GLY A 249 1.84 34.22 -42.34
C GLY A 249 3.32 33.93 -42.16
N GLY A 250 4.02 33.86 -43.29
CA GLY A 250 5.44 33.55 -43.35
C GLY A 250 6.31 34.46 -42.50
N LEU A 251 7.11 33.80 -41.65
CA LEU A 251 8.50 34.17 -41.31
C LEU A 251 8.99 33.09 -40.31
N ALA A 252 10.10 32.48 -40.70
CA ALA A 252 11.02 31.66 -39.91
C ALA A 252 10.44 30.73 -38.81
N VAL A 253 10.46 29.45 -39.11
CA VAL A 253 10.30 28.37 -38.11
C VAL A 253 11.55 28.35 -37.23
N GLU A 254 11.45 28.86 -36.00
CA GLU A 254 12.33 28.42 -34.93
C GLU A 254 11.80 27.07 -34.43
N THR A 255 12.55 26.02 -34.68
CA THR A 255 12.31 24.72 -34.04
C THR A 255 12.43 24.87 -32.53
N PRO A 256 11.40 24.56 -31.74
CA PRO A 256 11.57 24.52 -30.28
C PRO A 256 12.64 23.47 -29.94
N SER A 257 13.71 23.94 -29.29
CA SER A 257 14.69 23.06 -28.66
C SER A 257 13.96 22.10 -27.75
N SER A 258 14.23 20.81 -27.92
CA SER A 258 13.78 19.77 -27.04
C SER A 258 14.31 19.99 -25.61
N GLU A 259 13.51 20.61 -24.76
CA GLU A 259 13.74 20.51 -23.32
C GLU A 259 13.44 19.07 -22.88
N PRO A 260 14.32 18.44 -22.12
CA PRO A 260 14.08 17.12 -21.60
C PRO A 260 12.91 17.18 -20.62
N GLN A 261 11.82 16.49 -20.94
CA GLN A 261 10.73 16.26 -20.00
C GLN A 261 11.31 15.53 -18.77
N SER A 262 11.18 16.17 -17.61
CA SER A 262 11.46 15.56 -16.33
C SER A 262 10.62 14.30 -16.19
N GLU A 263 11.30 13.15 -16.04
CA GLU A 263 10.71 11.87 -15.73
C GLU A 263 9.78 11.99 -14.53
N GLN A 264 8.48 11.83 -14.77
CA GLN A 264 7.56 11.44 -13.72
C GLN A 264 7.72 9.91 -13.52
N PRO A 265 7.89 9.44 -12.29
CA PRO A 265 7.99 8.01 -12.04
C PRO A 265 6.69 7.33 -12.45
N ALA A 266 6.81 6.34 -13.33
CA ALA A 266 5.73 5.44 -13.70
C ALA A 266 5.26 4.66 -12.47
N VAL A 267 4.03 4.85 -12.05
CA VAL A 267 3.31 4.05 -11.05
C VAL A 267 2.54 2.93 -11.75
#